data_68960611ee51cfb145ad00b108f216a6
#
_entry.id   68960611ee51cfb145ad00b108f216a6
#
_cell.length_a   1.000
_cell.length_b   1.000
_cell.length_c   1.000
_cell.angle_alpha   90.00
_cell.angle_beta   90.00
_cell.angle_gamma   90.00
#
_symmetry.space_group_name_H-M   'P 1'
#
loop_
_entity.id
_entity.type
_entity.pdbx_description
1 polymer ?
#
loop_
_entity_poly.entity_id
_entity_poly.type
_entity_poly.pdbx_seq_one_letter_code
_entity_poly.pdbx_strand_id
1 'polypeptide(L)'
;SLYTDRKGKEHPGFARMAVVSDASAATIEDFLEKLGCGRETEEGCQLMEAIRSDRWRSYDRAAKDKGLEHCKVVLRKPEDAGKLLPWVHRLISNAKSVIRGTHRGVSNKHLESYLNEICYRFNRRFWERELFDRLVQACISAKTITYAKLVKRHQDGKEG
;
A
#
# COMPACT_ATOMS: atom_id res chain seq x y z
N SER A 1 -7.59 0.46 3.62
CA SER A 1 -8.73 0.67 4.55
C SER A 1 -9.65 1.75 4.04
N LEU A 2 -10.92 1.67 4.42
CA LEU A 2 -11.93 2.71 4.18
C LEU A 2 -12.46 3.17 5.54
N TYR A 3 -12.85 4.42 5.64
CA TYR A 3 -13.59 4.93 6.78
C TYR A 3 -14.74 5.82 6.30
N THR A 4 -15.81 5.88 7.09
CA THR A 4 -16.98 6.68 6.78
C THR A 4 -16.97 7.94 7.65
N ASP A 5 -17.11 9.11 7.04
CA ASP A 5 -17.19 10.37 7.77
C ASP A 5 -18.56 10.56 8.44
N ARG A 6 -18.69 11.64 9.25
CA ARG A 6 -19.97 11.97 9.93
C ARG A 6 -21.14 12.24 8.99
N LYS A 7 -20.86 12.47 7.70
CA LYS A 7 -21.85 12.70 6.65
C LYS A 7 -22.21 11.43 5.88
N GLY A 8 -21.73 10.27 6.30
CA GLY A 8 -21.96 8.99 5.65
C GLY A 8 -21.14 8.75 4.36
N LYS A 9 -20.13 9.60 4.08
CA LYS A 9 -19.29 9.45 2.88
C LYS A 9 -18.08 8.58 3.17
N GLU A 10 -17.86 7.58 2.31
CA GLU A 10 -16.67 6.73 2.39
C GLU A 10 -15.42 7.48 1.90
N HIS A 11 -14.37 7.37 2.66
CA HIS A 11 -13.05 7.90 2.35
C HIS A 11 -11.99 6.80 2.46
N PRO A 12 -10.94 6.85 1.63
CA PRO A 12 -9.82 5.93 1.81
C PRO A 12 -9.07 6.28 3.10
N GLY A 13 -8.78 5.27 3.88
CA GLY A 13 -7.93 5.38 5.06
C GLY A 13 -6.45 5.37 4.68
N PHE A 14 -5.68 4.45 5.25
CA PHE A 14 -4.27 4.29 4.95
C PHE A 14 -4.07 3.53 3.65
N ALA A 15 -3.04 3.92 2.91
CA ALA A 15 -2.59 3.26 1.70
C ALA A 15 -1.18 2.71 1.89
N ARG A 16 -0.91 1.55 1.31
CA ARG A 16 0.42 0.97 1.17
C ARG A 16 0.56 0.38 -0.23
N MET A 17 1.72 0.60 -0.81
CA MET A 17 2.14 0.00 -2.08
C MET A 17 3.48 -0.69 -1.86
N ALA A 18 3.72 -1.77 -2.58
CA ALA A 18 4.99 -2.47 -2.59
C ALA A 18 5.30 -2.95 -4.00
N VAL A 19 6.57 -3.06 -4.32
CA VAL A 19 7.03 -3.74 -5.51
C VAL A 19 7.06 -5.24 -5.20
N VAL A 20 6.42 -6.03 -6.04
CA VAL A 20 6.37 -7.48 -5.90
C VAL A 20 6.92 -8.14 -7.17
N SER A 21 7.49 -9.33 -7.03
CA SER A 21 8.03 -10.10 -8.16
C SER A 21 6.91 -10.69 -9.02
N ASP A 22 5.85 -11.12 -8.37
CA ASP A 22 4.70 -11.77 -8.99
C ASP A 22 3.40 -11.53 -8.19
N ALA A 23 2.29 -12.03 -8.69
CA ALA A 23 0.98 -11.99 -8.04
C ALA A 23 0.56 -13.38 -7.51
N SER A 24 1.52 -14.18 -7.03
CA SER A 24 1.24 -15.48 -6.42
C SER A 24 0.54 -15.34 -5.06
N ALA A 25 -0.08 -16.42 -4.61
CA ALA A 25 -0.73 -16.42 -3.30
C ALA A 25 0.27 -16.15 -2.17
N ALA A 26 1.47 -16.75 -2.23
CA ALA A 26 2.52 -16.54 -1.23
C ALA A 26 2.98 -15.08 -1.15
N THR A 27 3.15 -14.42 -2.29
CA THR A 27 3.51 -12.99 -2.35
C THR A 27 2.41 -12.10 -1.77
N ILE A 28 1.15 -12.44 -2.02
CA ILE A 28 0.00 -11.71 -1.45
C ILE A 28 -0.09 -11.95 0.07
N GLU A 29 0.13 -13.18 0.53
CA GLU A 29 0.16 -13.52 1.96
C GLU A 29 1.24 -12.73 2.71
N ASP A 30 2.47 -12.68 2.18
CA ASP A 30 3.57 -11.88 2.74
C ASP A 30 3.23 -10.39 2.78
N PHE A 31 2.59 -9.88 1.74
CA PHE A 31 2.13 -8.49 1.70
C PHE A 31 1.06 -8.21 2.76
N LEU A 32 0.08 -9.09 2.91
CA LEU A 32 -0.99 -8.98 3.91
C LEU A 32 -0.43 -9.07 5.34
N GLU A 33 0.55 -9.95 5.57
CA GLU A 33 1.23 -10.06 6.87
C GLU A 33 1.98 -8.78 7.24
N LYS A 34 2.66 -8.16 6.27
CA LYS A 34 3.32 -6.85 6.44
C LYS A 34 2.32 -5.72 6.70
N LEU A 35 1.06 -5.87 6.30
CA LEU A 35 -0.03 -4.94 6.65
C LEU A 35 -0.57 -5.16 8.06
N GLY A 36 -0.18 -6.23 8.75
CA GLY A 36 -0.72 -6.60 10.05
C GLY A 36 -2.04 -7.39 9.96
N CYS A 37 -2.40 -7.91 8.78
CA CYS A 37 -3.58 -8.74 8.63
C CYS A 37 -3.42 -10.03 9.44
N GLY A 38 -4.49 -10.44 10.14
CA GLY A 38 -4.48 -11.63 10.99
C GLY A 38 -3.78 -11.44 12.34
N ARG A 39 -3.32 -10.25 12.67
CA ARG A 39 -2.86 -9.93 14.03
C ARG A 39 -4.04 -9.48 14.86
N GLU A 40 -4.21 -10.09 16.01
CA GLU A 40 -5.12 -9.62 17.04
C GLU A 40 -4.47 -8.45 17.78
N THR A 41 -5.26 -7.44 18.10
CA THR A 41 -4.83 -6.39 19.04
C THR A 41 -4.85 -6.95 20.45
N GLU A 42 -4.19 -6.28 21.42
CA GLU A 42 -4.25 -6.65 22.83
C GLU A 42 -5.70 -6.71 23.38
N GLU A 43 -6.64 -6.06 22.68
CA GLU A 43 -8.08 -6.09 22.97
C GLU A 43 -8.84 -7.21 22.24
N GLY A 44 -8.14 -8.12 21.54
CA GLY A 44 -8.74 -9.25 20.80
C GLY A 44 -9.48 -8.85 19.52
N CYS A 45 -9.29 -7.63 19.04
CA CYS A 45 -9.91 -7.16 17.80
C CYS A 45 -9.00 -7.43 16.60
N GLN A 46 -9.52 -8.03 15.55
CA GLN A 46 -8.79 -8.22 14.29
C GLN A 46 -8.63 -6.90 13.55
N LEU A 47 -7.38 -6.53 13.21
CA LEU A 47 -7.07 -5.29 12.49
C LEU A 47 -7.68 -5.20 11.10
N MET A 48 -8.04 -6.33 10.50
CA MET A 48 -8.68 -6.42 9.19
C MET A 48 -9.60 -7.65 9.15
N GLU A 49 -10.85 -7.43 8.80
CA GLU A 49 -11.88 -8.49 8.76
C GLU A 49 -12.10 -9.01 7.34
N ALA A 50 -11.96 -8.17 6.34
CA ALA A 50 -12.25 -8.49 4.96
C ALA A 50 -11.26 -7.88 3.96
N ILE A 51 -11.08 -8.60 2.85
CA ILE A 51 -10.35 -8.12 1.67
C ILE A 51 -11.34 -7.93 0.53
N ARG A 52 -11.30 -6.76 -0.10
CA ARG A 52 -12.04 -6.50 -1.33
C ARG A 52 -11.07 -6.40 -2.50
N SER A 53 -11.16 -7.31 -3.45
CA SER A 53 -10.29 -7.33 -4.63
C SER A 53 -11.06 -7.66 -5.91
N ASP A 54 -10.37 -7.55 -7.05
CA ASP A 54 -10.81 -8.20 -8.26
C ASP A 54 -10.81 -9.74 -8.09
N ARG A 55 -11.38 -10.45 -9.05
CA ARG A 55 -11.59 -11.91 -8.95
C ARG A 55 -10.30 -12.73 -9.15
N TRP A 56 -9.11 -12.20 -8.85
CA TRP A 56 -7.86 -12.93 -8.99
C TRP A 56 -7.75 -14.07 -7.96
N ARG A 57 -7.49 -15.30 -8.44
CA ARG A 57 -7.54 -16.51 -7.59
C ARG A 57 -6.56 -16.52 -6.41
N SER A 58 -5.42 -15.85 -6.56
CA SER A 58 -4.43 -15.81 -5.49
C SER A 58 -4.93 -15.17 -4.20
N TYR A 59 -5.89 -14.22 -4.29
CA TYR A 59 -6.52 -13.61 -3.12
C TYR A 59 -7.40 -14.59 -2.34
N ASP A 60 -8.01 -15.59 -3.00
CA ASP A 60 -8.86 -16.56 -2.34
C ASP A 60 -8.09 -17.38 -1.31
N ARG A 61 -6.91 -17.85 -1.72
CA ARG A 61 -6.03 -18.63 -0.85
C ARG A 61 -5.47 -17.76 0.27
N ALA A 62 -4.88 -16.61 -0.08
CA ALA A 62 -4.30 -15.70 0.89
C ALA A 62 -5.31 -15.21 1.94
N ALA A 63 -6.56 -14.93 1.55
CA ALA A 63 -7.62 -14.55 2.49
C ALA A 63 -8.00 -15.70 3.42
N LYS A 64 -8.16 -16.91 2.87
CA LYS A 64 -8.52 -18.11 3.65
C LYS A 64 -7.45 -18.44 4.68
N ASP A 65 -6.18 -18.41 4.31
CA ASP A 65 -5.05 -18.75 5.18
C ASP A 65 -4.88 -17.74 6.33
N LYS A 66 -5.37 -16.51 6.15
CA LYS A 66 -5.37 -15.45 7.18
C LYS A 66 -6.72 -15.28 7.90
N GLY A 67 -7.72 -16.14 7.62
CA GLY A 67 -9.04 -16.07 8.23
C GLY A 67 -9.84 -14.81 7.88
N LEU A 68 -9.59 -14.24 6.69
CA LEU A 68 -10.23 -13.00 6.24
C LEU A 68 -11.38 -13.32 5.27
N GLU A 69 -12.45 -12.53 5.33
CA GLU A 69 -13.52 -12.59 4.34
C GLU A 69 -13.02 -12.00 3.00
N HIS A 70 -13.23 -12.72 1.89
CA HIS A 70 -12.87 -12.24 0.56
C HIS A 70 -14.10 -11.78 -0.22
N CYS A 71 -14.29 -10.47 -0.30
CA CYS A 71 -15.32 -9.83 -1.10
C CYS A 71 -14.85 -9.68 -2.55
N LYS A 72 -15.28 -10.60 -3.41
CA LYS A 72 -14.90 -10.61 -4.84
C LYS A 72 -15.71 -9.60 -5.64
N VAL A 73 -15.01 -8.74 -6.34
CA VAL A 73 -15.59 -7.76 -7.26
C VAL A 73 -15.41 -8.26 -8.69
N VAL A 74 -16.51 -8.54 -9.38
CA VAL A 74 -16.47 -8.99 -10.78
C VAL A 74 -16.43 -7.79 -11.69
N LEU A 75 -15.27 -7.55 -12.30
CA LEU A 75 -15.10 -6.54 -13.33
C LEU A 75 -15.52 -7.11 -14.69
N ARG A 76 -16.70 -6.73 -15.18
CA ARG A 76 -17.21 -7.17 -16.50
C ARG A 76 -16.64 -6.32 -17.63
N LYS A 77 -16.37 -5.04 -17.36
CA LYS A 77 -15.79 -4.08 -18.30
C LYS A 77 -14.67 -3.31 -17.61
N PRO A 78 -13.67 -2.80 -18.35
CA PRO A 78 -12.61 -1.95 -17.78
C PRO A 78 -13.15 -0.72 -17.02
N GLU A 79 -14.29 -0.19 -17.44
CA GLU A 79 -14.97 0.96 -16.83
C GLU A 79 -15.53 0.66 -15.44
N ASP A 80 -15.82 -0.61 -15.16
CA ASP A 80 -16.35 -1.03 -13.86
C ASP A 80 -15.32 -0.93 -12.74
N ALA A 81 -14.03 -1.00 -13.09
CA ALA A 81 -12.94 -0.88 -12.12
C ALA A 81 -12.98 0.46 -11.37
N GLY A 82 -13.23 1.55 -12.08
CA GLY A 82 -13.37 2.89 -11.49
C GLY A 82 -14.63 3.06 -10.63
N LYS A 83 -15.65 2.24 -10.82
CA LYS A 83 -16.89 2.27 -10.02
C LYS A 83 -16.83 1.35 -8.82
N LEU A 84 -16.28 0.15 -9.01
CA LEU A 84 -16.31 -0.92 -8.01
C LEU A 84 -15.11 -0.88 -7.05
N LEU A 85 -13.94 -0.42 -7.52
CA LEU A 85 -12.73 -0.22 -6.73
C LEU A 85 -12.15 1.20 -6.93
N PRO A 86 -12.94 2.26 -6.70
CA PRO A 86 -12.59 3.63 -7.10
C PRO A 86 -11.32 4.14 -6.42
N TRP A 87 -11.13 3.81 -5.16
CA TRP A 87 -10.00 4.30 -4.38
C TRP A 87 -8.67 3.69 -4.78
N VAL A 88 -8.64 2.39 -5.08
CA VAL A 88 -7.44 1.69 -5.55
C VAL A 88 -7.01 2.26 -6.90
N HIS A 89 -7.95 2.38 -7.84
CA HIS A 89 -7.66 2.92 -9.17
C HIS A 89 -7.21 4.39 -9.13
N ARG A 90 -7.85 5.20 -8.28
CA ARG A 90 -7.46 6.60 -8.08
C ARG A 90 -6.05 6.73 -7.50
N LEU A 91 -5.72 5.90 -6.50
CA LEU A 91 -4.40 5.91 -5.89
C LEU A 91 -3.31 5.47 -6.88
N ILE A 92 -3.55 4.41 -7.66
CA ILE A 92 -2.64 3.94 -8.71
C ILE A 92 -2.47 5.01 -9.79
N SER A 93 -3.55 5.65 -10.22
CA SER A 93 -3.50 6.72 -11.22
C SER A 93 -2.69 7.92 -10.74
N ASN A 94 -2.89 8.34 -9.50
CA ASN A 94 -2.11 9.42 -8.88
C ASN A 94 -0.62 9.05 -8.79
N ALA A 95 -0.30 7.84 -8.36
CA ALA A 95 1.08 7.36 -8.30
C ALA A 95 1.76 7.38 -9.68
N LYS A 96 1.06 6.86 -10.70
CA LYS A 96 1.55 6.90 -12.09
C LYS A 96 1.76 8.34 -12.58
N SER A 97 0.86 9.26 -12.25
CA SER A 97 0.97 10.67 -12.64
C SER A 97 2.17 11.36 -11.98
N VAL A 98 2.42 11.12 -10.70
CA VAL A 98 3.59 11.65 -9.99
C VAL A 98 4.89 11.09 -10.59
N ILE A 99 4.97 9.77 -10.79
CA ILE A 99 6.17 9.12 -11.33
C ILE A 99 6.48 9.61 -12.75
N ARG A 100 5.47 9.75 -13.62
CA ARG A 100 5.65 10.20 -14.99
C ARG A 100 5.87 11.70 -15.11
N GLY A 101 5.09 12.49 -14.37
CA GLY A 101 5.09 13.95 -14.48
C GLY A 101 6.27 14.59 -13.76
N THR A 102 6.51 14.21 -12.50
CA THR A 102 7.56 14.83 -11.68
C THR A 102 8.93 14.22 -11.93
N HIS A 103 8.99 12.88 -12.07
CA HIS A 103 10.26 12.15 -12.14
C HIS A 103 10.62 11.66 -13.54
N ARG A 104 9.75 11.89 -14.54
CA ARG A 104 9.91 11.41 -15.93
C ARG A 104 10.21 9.91 -16.05
N GLY A 105 9.79 9.14 -15.06
CA GLY A 105 10.09 7.73 -14.88
C GLY A 105 11.07 7.49 -13.73
N VAL A 106 11.02 6.30 -13.19
CA VAL A 106 11.86 5.84 -12.07
C VAL A 106 12.35 4.45 -12.40
N SER A 107 13.63 4.18 -12.14
CA SER A 107 14.18 2.83 -12.28
C SER A 107 13.57 1.89 -11.24
N ASN A 108 13.46 0.61 -11.58
CA ASN A 108 12.92 -0.42 -10.67
C ASN A 108 13.64 -0.44 -9.32
N LYS A 109 14.94 -0.13 -9.31
CA LYS A 109 15.77 -0.01 -8.11
C LYS A 109 15.19 0.93 -7.05
N HIS A 110 14.64 2.06 -7.46
CA HIS A 110 14.17 3.11 -6.58
C HIS A 110 12.64 3.17 -6.47
N LEU A 111 11.94 2.37 -7.28
CA LEU A 111 10.47 2.42 -7.37
C LEU A 111 9.79 2.28 -6.02
N GLU A 112 10.26 1.35 -5.18
CA GLU A 112 9.67 1.15 -3.85
C GLU A 112 9.82 2.36 -2.95
N SER A 113 10.96 3.07 -3.01
CA SER A 113 11.17 4.29 -2.23
C SER A 113 10.20 5.40 -2.65
N TYR A 114 9.94 5.56 -3.94
CA TYR A 114 8.95 6.52 -4.44
C TYR A 114 7.51 6.13 -4.08
N LEU A 115 7.18 4.85 -4.17
CA LEU A 115 5.86 4.36 -3.73
C LEU A 115 5.64 4.60 -2.24
N ASN A 116 6.67 4.38 -1.42
CA ASN A 116 6.64 4.66 0.01
C ASN A 116 6.45 6.15 0.29
N GLU A 117 7.11 7.05 -0.45
CA GLU A 117 6.91 8.50 -0.34
C GLU A 117 5.47 8.89 -0.70
N ILE A 118 4.94 8.38 -1.80
CA ILE A 118 3.56 8.63 -2.23
C ILE A 118 2.56 8.17 -1.16
N CYS A 119 2.76 6.96 -0.62
CA CYS A 119 1.93 6.43 0.47
C CYS A 119 2.08 7.28 1.74
N TYR A 120 3.29 7.72 2.08
CA TYR A 120 3.54 8.60 3.22
C TYR A 120 2.74 9.90 3.12
N ARG A 121 2.82 10.60 2.00
CA ARG A 121 2.08 11.83 1.75
C ARG A 121 0.57 11.61 1.78
N PHE A 122 0.11 10.56 1.10
CA PHE A 122 -1.31 10.20 1.08
C PHE A 122 -1.86 9.92 2.47
N ASN A 123 -1.16 9.16 3.26
CA ASN A 123 -1.59 8.75 4.60
C ASN A 123 -1.65 9.91 5.60
N ARG A 124 -0.96 11.02 5.31
CA ARG A 124 -0.90 12.20 6.17
C ARG A 124 -1.75 13.38 5.69
N ARG A 125 -2.49 13.23 4.62
CA ARG A 125 -3.30 14.31 4.03
C ARG A 125 -4.34 14.94 4.96
N PHE A 126 -4.70 14.28 6.05
CA PHE A 126 -5.66 14.79 7.02
C PHE A 126 -5.01 15.58 8.16
N TRP A 127 -3.69 15.56 8.27
CA TRP A 127 -2.93 16.21 9.36
C TRP A 127 -1.99 17.28 8.83
N GLU A 128 -2.48 18.13 7.93
CA GLU A 128 -1.65 19.16 7.28
C GLU A 128 -0.97 20.09 8.29
N ARG A 129 -1.66 20.46 9.38
CA ARG A 129 -1.13 21.35 10.43
C ARG A 129 -0.02 20.71 11.25
N GLU A 130 -0.03 19.41 11.38
CA GLU A 130 0.95 18.63 12.16
C GLU A 130 2.03 18.01 11.28
N LEU A 131 1.97 18.23 9.97
CA LEU A 131 2.83 17.55 9.00
C LEU A 131 4.30 17.84 9.27
N PHE A 132 4.64 19.09 9.59
CA PHE A 132 6.01 19.51 9.86
C PHE A 132 6.55 18.85 11.14
N ASP A 133 5.82 18.90 12.24
CA ASP A 133 6.25 18.31 13.51
C ASP A 133 6.40 16.79 13.39
N ARG A 134 5.48 16.12 12.72
CA ARG A 134 5.55 14.69 12.45
C ARG A 134 6.72 14.32 11.55
N LEU A 135 7.05 15.17 10.58
CA LEU A 135 8.22 14.96 9.72
C LEU A 135 9.52 15.10 10.51
N VAL A 136 9.64 16.16 11.32
CA VAL A 136 10.80 16.39 12.19
C VAL A 136 10.99 15.20 13.14
N GLN A 137 9.91 14.75 13.78
CA GLN A 137 9.95 13.63 14.70
C GLN A 137 10.37 12.33 14.00
N ALA A 138 9.87 12.09 12.78
CA ALA A 138 10.27 10.95 11.95
C ALA A 138 11.76 11.02 11.56
N CYS A 139 12.28 12.22 11.24
CA CYS A 139 13.71 12.41 10.92
C CYS A 139 14.60 12.15 12.15
N ILE A 140 14.20 12.61 13.34
CA ILE A 140 14.96 12.40 14.58
C ILE A 140 14.97 10.92 14.96
N SER A 141 13.85 10.22 14.77
CA SER A 141 13.70 8.81 15.12
C SER A 141 14.28 7.85 14.06
N ALA A 142 14.56 8.35 12.86
CA ALA A 142 15.06 7.54 11.77
C ALA A 142 16.55 7.18 11.96
N LYS A 143 16.89 5.92 11.66
CA LYS A 143 18.30 5.52 11.61
C LYS A 143 18.98 6.23 10.44
N THR A 144 20.12 6.86 10.71
CA THR A 144 20.93 7.54 9.69
C THR A 144 21.35 6.55 8.60
N ILE A 145 20.99 6.85 7.37
CA ILE A 145 21.43 6.10 6.19
C ILE A 145 22.52 6.88 5.52
N THR A 146 23.74 6.33 5.51
CA THR A 146 24.87 6.94 4.79
C THR A 146 24.72 6.73 3.29
N TYR A 147 25.30 7.64 2.48
CA TYR A 147 25.31 7.50 1.03
C TYR A 147 25.87 6.15 0.58
N ALA A 148 26.95 5.68 1.22
CA ALA A 148 27.54 4.36 0.94
C ALA A 148 26.54 3.20 1.13
N LYS A 149 25.70 3.25 2.17
CA LYS A 149 24.63 2.24 2.37
C LYS A 149 23.54 2.34 1.30
N LEU A 150 23.20 3.55 0.88
CA LEU A 150 22.18 3.80 -0.14
C LEU A 150 22.62 3.25 -1.51
N VAL A 151 23.90 3.36 -1.83
CA VAL A 151 24.49 2.85 -3.08
C VAL A 151 24.72 1.33 -3.01
N LYS A 152 25.23 0.78 -1.89
CA LYS A 152 25.49 -0.66 -1.69
C LYS A 152 24.22 -1.53 -1.76
N ARG A 153 23.09 -1.04 -1.28
CA ARG A 153 21.79 -1.75 -1.36
C ARG A 153 21.38 -2.15 -2.79
N HIS A 154 22.24 -1.81 -3.76
CA HIS A 154 22.09 -2.11 -5.17
C HIS A 154 22.86 -3.33 -5.66
N GLN A 155 23.89 -3.79 -4.94
CA GLN A 155 24.74 -4.88 -5.43
C GLN A 155 24.21 -6.26 -5.04
N ASP A 156 23.46 -6.33 -3.95
CA ASP A 156 22.94 -7.60 -3.41
C ASP A 156 21.72 -8.16 -4.19
N GLY A 157 21.19 -7.44 -5.16
CA GLY A 157 20.09 -7.89 -6.03
C GLY A 157 20.50 -8.45 -7.39
N LYS A 158 21.78 -8.67 -7.64
CA LYS A 158 22.29 -9.17 -8.92
C LYS A 158 22.83 -10.61 -8.91
N GLU A 159 22.77 -11.28 -7.78
CA GLU A 159 23.12 -12.71 -7.69
C GLU A 159 21.87 -13.50 -7.35
N GLY A 160 21.18 -13.96 -8.42
CA GLY A 160 20.02 -14.84 -8.33
C GLY A 160 19.34 -14.98 -9.68
#